data_274c90e012adbe4a234e69dbdf6a1128
#
_entry.id   274c90e012adbe4a234e69dbdf6a1128
#
_cell.length_a   1.000
_cell.length_b   1.000
_cell.length_c   1.000
_cell.angle_alpha   90.00
_cell.angle_beta   90.00
_cell.angle_gamma   90.00
#
_symmetry.space_group_name_H-M   'P 1'
#
loop_
_entity.id
_entity.type
_entity.pdbx_description
1 polymer ?
#
loop_
_entity_poly.entity_id
_entity_poly.type
_entity_poly.pdbx_seq_one_letter_code
_entity_poly.pdbx_strand_id
1 'polypeptide(L)'
;MLPERRIQVCLSPPAAGRDTLISDFLTERTIIMTLQQIKYVITIADTGSMNKSAEQLFVSQPSLTSAVKELEKELGIMIFRRTAKGVMLTNEGSDFLIGSRQLYQQYELLTDRYSAAGSFKRKFGISTQHYSFAVKAFVETVKKYGATNFEFAIRETKTIEVISDVGSLRSELGILYKSDYNRRIIDKLLRENDLDFFPLINCRAYVYLWKNHPLAEESSISLEQLRDYPRLSFEQGSQSSVYLAEEILSENEYPQTITANDRATQLNLMVGLNGYTLCSGIICEELNGENFIAVPFKEDESNRNVTMEIGYIVKKHSRLSSIAADYIENVKEYLKHVKV
;
A
#
# COMPACT_ATOMS: atom_id res chain seq x y z
N MET A 1 25.44 31.13 6.22
CA MET A 1 24.18 31.89 6.21
C MET A 1 23.97 32.40 4.79
N LEU A 2 23.23 31.68 4.00
CA LEU A 2 22.82 32.05 2.63
C LEU A 2 21.37 32.53 2.69
N PRO A 3 20.97 33.62 2.03
CA PRO A 3 19.63 34.17 2.12
C PRO A 3 18.63 33.30 1.32
N GLU A 4 17.47 33.06 1.91
CA GLU A 4 16.31 32.44 1.27
C GLU A 4 15.90 33.20 0.02
N ARG A 5 16.01 32.59 -1.15
CA ARG A 5 15.45 33.14 -2.39
C ARG A 5 13.95 32.88 -2.43
N ARG A 6 13.16 33.91 -2.24
CA ARG A 6 11.73 33.95 -2.51
C ARG A 6 11.50 33.87 -4.03
N ILE A 7 10.76 32.88 -4.47
CA ILE A 7 10.28 32.84 -5.85
C ILE A 7 9.01 33.69 -5.90
N GLN A 8 9.12 34.88 -6.44
CA GLN A 8 8.01 35.78 -6.69
C GLN A 8 7.62 35.65 -8.17
N VAL A 9 6.48 35.06 -8.44
CA VAL A 9 5.93 35.01 -9.83
C VAL A 9 5.20 36.34 -10.04
N CYS A 10 5.84 37.27 -10.73
CA CYS A 10 5.20 38.50 -11.20
C CYS A 10 4.53 38.24 -12.56
N LEU A 11 3.21 38.32 -12.58
CA LEU A 11 2.47 38.51 -13.83
C LEU A 11 2.27 40.01 -14.05
N SER A 12 2.73 40.52 -15.19
CA SER A 12 2.62 41.94 -15.57
C SER A 12 1.15 42.31 -15.84
N PRO A 13 0.71 43.54 -15.44
CA PRO A 13 -0.68 43.97 -15.69
C PRO A 13 -0.91 44.40 -17.14
N PRO A 14 -2.10 44.21 -17.70
CA PRO A 14 -2.50 44.78 -18.97
C PRO A 14 -2.85 46.26 -18.83
N ALA A 15 -2.63 47.04 -19.90
CA ALA A 15 -2.77 48.47 -19.99
C ALA A 15 -4.18 48.99 -19.73
N ALA A 16 -4.24 50.19 -19.21
CA ALA A 16 -5.39 50.92 -18.72
C ALA A 16 -6.53 51.16 -19.74
N GLY A 17 -7.78 51.08 -19.26
CA GLY A 17 -8.93 51.66 -19.90
C GLY A 17 -10.30 51.16 -19.40
N ARG A 18 -10.95 51.98 -18.56
CA ARG A 18 -12.40 52.06 -18.26
C ARG A 18 -13.01 51.26 -17.14
N ASP A 19 -13.27 52.00 -16.10
CA ASP A 19 -14.50 52.11 -15.29
C ASP A 19 -14.89 51.00 -14.31
N THR A 20 -14.64 51.33 -13.04
CA THR A 20 -15.56 51.23 -11.87
C THR A 20 -16.69 50.19 -11.99
N LEU A 21 -16.43 48.99 -11.52
CA LEU A 21 -17.37 48.05 -10.87
C LEU A 21 -16.72 46.65 -10.62
N ILE A 22 -15.41 46.54 -10.56
CA ILE A 22 -14.72 45.22 -10.29
C ILE A 22 -13.76 45.37 -9.08
N SER A 23 -14.16 46.16 -8.06
CA SER A 23 -13.29 46.31 -6.87
C SER A 23 -13.55 45.28 -5.77
N ASP A 24 -14.45 44.30 -5.96
CA ASP A 24 -14.82 43.33 -4.92
C ASP A 24 -14.53 41.85 -5.25
N PHE A 25 -13.85 41.58 -6.34
CA PHE A 25 -13.54 40.18 -6.71
C PHE A 25 -12.06 39.95 -7.00
N LEU A 26 -11.18 40.15 -6.09
CA LEU A 26 -9.82 39.54 -6.12
C LEU A 26 -9.01 40.02 -4.92
N THR A 27 -9.42 39.71 -3.71
CA THR A 27 -8.43 39.41 -2.67
C THR A 27 -7.82 38.08 -3.08
N GLU A 28 -6.84 38.11 -4.00
CA GLU A 28 -5.93 36.98 -4.22
C GLU A 28 -5.31 36.63 -2.86
N ARG A 29 -5.84 35.60 -2.20
CA ARG A 29 -5.16 35.00 -1.08
C ARG A 29 -3.89 34.40 -1.66
N THR A 30 -2.78 35.13 -1.53
CA THR A 30 -1.46 34.59 -1.88
C THR A 30 -1.16 33.45 -0.92
N ILE A 31 -1.32 32.21 -1.38
CA ILE A 31 -0.95 31.03 -0.62
C ILE A 31 0.56 30.90 -0.70
N ILE A 32 1.24 31.01 0.47
CA ILE A 32 2.70 30.92 0.58
C ILE A 32 3.10 29.61 1.27
N MET A 33 2.43 28.53 0.93
CA MET A 33 2.74 27.19 1.44
C MET A 33 4.19 26.79 1.12
N THR A 34 4.90 26.24 2.10
CA THR A 34 6.30 25.79 1.95
C THR A 34 6.43 24.28 1.90
N LEU A 35 7.45 23.77 1.23
CA LEU A 35 7.79 22.34 1.25
C LEU A 35 8.06 21.82 2.66
N GLN A 36 8.54 22.66 3.54
CA GLN A 36 8.75 22.29 4.94
C GLN A 36 7.44 22.05 5.68
N GLN A 37 6.42 22.89 5.47
CA GLN A 37 5.09 22.71 6.04
C GLN A 37 4.44 21.43 5.48
N ILE A 38 4.60 21.14 4.19
CA ILE A 38 4.16 19.89 3.57
C ILE A 38 4.81 18.69 4.25
N LYS A 39 6.14 18.72 4.44
CA LYS A 39 6.88 17.67 5.16
C LYS A 39 6.35 17.47 6.58
N TYR A 40 6.02 18.56 7.27
CA TYR A 40 5.45 18.51 8.62
C TYR A 40 4.10 17.78 8.63
N VAL A 41 3.21 18.12 7.70
CA VAL A 41 1.89 17.47 7.58
C VAL A 41 2.05 15.97 7.31
N ILE A 42 2.91 15.59 6.38
CA ILE A 42 3.17 14.18 6.06
C ILE A 42 3.67 13.43 7.31
N THR A 43 4.67 13.98 8.01
CA THR A 43 5.27 13.34 9.19
C THR A 43 4.26 13.20 10.34
N ILE A 44 3.40 14.20 10.57
CA ILE A 44 2.35 14.14 11.60
C ILE A 44 1.31 13.07 11.24
N ALA A 45 0.92 12.98 9.98
CA ALA A 45 -0.01 11.95 9.52
C ALA A 45 0.56 10.54 9.70
N ASP A 46 1.86 10.34 9.41
CA ASP A 46 2.53 9.04 9.53
C ASP A 46 2.71 8.59 10.99
N THR A 47 3.00 9.53 11.90
CA THR A 47 3.27 9.21 13.32
C THR A 47 2.02 9.22 14.20
N GLY A 48 0.96 9.92 13.78
CA GLY A 48 -0.26 10.16 14.58
C GLY A 48 -0.01 11.01 15.84
N SER A 49 1.17 11.65 15.99
CA SER A 49 1.60 12.34 17.21
C SER A 49 2.46 13.57 16.93
N MET A 50 2.02 14.75 17.42
CA MET A 50 2.81 15.98 17.32
C MET A 50 4.20 15.86 17.98
N ASN A 51 4.28 15.19 19.13
CA ASN A 51 5.54 15.05 19.86
C ASN A 51 6.53 14.15 19.11
N LYS A 52 6.08 12.96 18.67
CA LYS A 52 6.91 12.04 17.89
C LYS A 52 7.36 12.68 16.57
N SER A 53 6.46 13.43 15.92
CA SER A 53 6.81 14.14 14.68
C SER A 53 7.87 15.23 14.92
N ALA A 54 7.75 15.99 16.01
CA ALA A 54 8.71 17.02 16.36
C ALA A 54 10.11 16.42 16.62
N GLU A 55 10.18 15.30 17.33
CA GLU A 55 11.42 14.55 17.55
C GLU A 55 12.02 14.07 16.23
N GLN A 56 11.23 13.45 15.38
CA GLN A 56 11.67 12.93 14.07
C GLN A 56 12.14 14.03 13.12
N LEU A 57 11.54 15.22 13.22
CA LEU A 57 11.88 16.39 12.40
C LEU A 57 12.96 17.28 13.02
N PHE A 58 13.44 16.96 14.22
CA PHE A 58 14.42 17.75 14.96
C PHE A 58 13.99 19.22 15.18
N VAL A 59 12.69 19.42 15.48
CA VAL A 59 12.11 20.73 15.78
C VAL A 59 11.39 20.73 17.12
N SER A 60 11.12 21.92 17.69
CA SER A 60 10.30 21.99 18.89
C SER A 60 8.82 21.72 18.55
N GLN A 61 8.10 21.01 19.43
CA GLN A 61 6.66 20.76 19.25
C GLN A 61 5.83 22.06 19.12
N PRO A 62 6.11 23.15 19.87
CA PRO A 62 5.43 24.42 19.63
C PRO A 62 5.65 24.99 18.22
N SER A 63 6.88 24.93 17.70
CA SER A 63 7.20 25.39 16.34
C SER A 63 6.47 24.58 15.28
N LEU A 64 6.45 23.25 15.44
CA LEU A 64 5.69 22.36 14.55
C LEU A 64 4.20 22.70 14.55
N THR A 65 3.62 22.90 15.75
CA THR A 65 2.20 23.25 15.91
C THR A 65 1.89 24.61 15.30
N SER A 66 2.76 25.62 15.46
CA SER A 66 2.57 26.95 14.87
C SER A 66 2.57 26.87 13.33
N ALA A 67 3.56 26.20 12.76
CA ALA A 67 3.69 26.07 11.31
C ALA A 67 2.47 25.37 10.66
N VAL A 68 1.92 24.34 11.32
CA VAL A 68 0.70 23.66 10.83
C VAL A 68 -0.52 24.56 10.96
N LYS A 69 -0.70 25.27 12.06
CA LYS A 69 -1.81 26.22 12.24
C LYS A 69 -1.76 27.38 11.24
N GLU A 70 -0.58 27.87 10.92
CA GLU A 70 -0.40 28.90 9.90
C GLU A 70 -0.85 28.39 8.53
N LEU A 71 -0.44 27.15 8.18
CA LEU A 71 -0.85 26.49 6.95
C LEU A 71 -2.38 26.27 6.90
N GLU A 72 -2.98 25.75 7.98
CA GLU A 72 -4.44 25.56 8.09
C GLU A 72 -5.21 26.89 7.93
N LYS A 73 -4.70 27.97 8.55
CA LYS A 73 -5.28 29.32 8.41
C LYS A 73 -5.16 29.85 6.99
N GLU A 74 -4.02 29.63 6.34
CA GLU A 74 -3.75 30.04 4.96
C GLU A 74 -4.65 29.33 3.96
N LEU A 75 -4.81 28.02 4.11
CA LEU A 75 -5.66 27.18 3.26
C LEU A 75 -7.15 27.34 3.58
N GLY A 76 -7.49 27.83 4.78
CA GLY A 76 -8.88 27.92 5.24
C GLY A 76 -9.51 26.58 5.59
N ILE A 77 -8.72 25.56 5.86
CA ILE A 77 -9.18 24.20 6.23
C ILE A 77 -8.52 23.77 7.54
N MET A 78 -9.13 22.79 8.20
CA MET A 78 -8.48 22.07 9.30
C MET A 78 -7.91 20.76 8.75
N ILE A 79 -6.60 20.60 8.83
CA ILE A 79 -5.92 19.38 8.38
C ILE A 79 -6.00 18.30 9.47
N PHE A 80 -5.79 18.71 10.72
CA PHE A 80 -5.77 17.80 11.86
C PHE A 80 -6.79 18.15 12.94
N ARG A 81 -7.35 17.12 13.58
CA ARG A 81 -8.10 17.23 14.83
C ARG A 81 -7.37 16.48 15.96
N ARG A 82 -7.41 17.06 17.16
CA ARG A 82 -6.88 16.39 18.36
C ARG A 82 -7.92 15.44 18.92
N THR A 83 -7.48 14.26 19.35
CA THR A 83 -8.31 13.26 20.02
C THR A 83 -7.60 12.77 21.28
N ALA A 84 -8.29 12.03 22.13
CA ALA A 84 -7.69 11.41 23.31
C ALA A 84 -6.59 10.38 22.95
N LYS A 85 -6.59 9.87 21.71
CA LYS A 85 -5.60 8.90 21.21
C LYS A 85 -4.47 9.54 20.39
N GLY A 86 -4.44 10.85 20.25
CA GLY A 86 -3.42 11.58 19.47
C GLY A 86 -4.02 12.53 18.44
N VAL A 87 -3.40 12.61 17.27
CA VAL A 87 -3.79 13.49 16.16
C VAL A 87 -4.36 12.65 15.03
N MET A 88 -5.52 13.05 14.51
CA MET A 88 -6.19 12.41 13.38
C MET A 88 -6.43 13.43 12.27
N LEU A 89 -6.40 12.97 11.02
CA LEU A 89 -6.80 13.78 9.85
C LEU A 89 -8.30 14.08 9.87
N THR A 90 -8.67 15.23 9.33
CA THR A 90 -10.04 15.55 8.88
C THR A 90 -10.25 14.98 7.47
N ASN A 91 -11.45 15.10 6.91
CA ASN A 91 -11.69 14.73 5.51
C ASN A 91 -10.88 15.63 4.56
N GLU A 92 -10.94 16.94 4.78
CA GLU A 92 -10.16 17.93 4.02
C GLU A 92 -8.64 17.70 4.21
N GLY A 93 -8.22 17.33 5.42
CA GLY A 93 -6.84 16.98 5.73
C GLY A 93 -6.36 15.73 4.99
N SER A 94 -7.24 14.74 4.79
CA SER A 94 -6.92 13.53 4.03
C SER A 94 -6.71 13.85 2.54
N ASP A 95 -7.58 14.67 1.96
CA ASP A 95 -7.46 15.11 0.57
C ASP A 95 -6.19 15.96 0.37
N PHE A 96 -5.93 16.88 1.30
CA PHE A 96 -4.70 17.70 1.29
C PHE A 96 -3.43 16.85 1.42
N LEU A 97 -3.45 15.80 2.26
CA LEU A 97 -2.32 14.90 2.45
C LEU A 97 -1.95 14.15 1.15
N ILE A 98 -2.94 13.72 0.38
CA ILE A 98 -2.70 13.04 -0.91
C ILE A 98 -1.91 13.97 -1.85
N GLY A 99 -2.40 15.20 -2.04
CA GLY A 99 -1.69 16.19 -2.86
C GLY A 99 -0.31 16.53 -2.32
N SER A 100 -0.18 16.65 -0.99
CA SER A 100 1.09 16.92 -0.30
C SER A 100 2.12 15.83 -0.55
N ARG A 101 1.73 14.56 -0.49
CA ARG A 101 2.62 13.42 -0.77
C ARG A 101 3.05 13.38 -2.23
N GLN A 102 2.14 13.64 -3.17
CA GLN A 102 2.48 13.71 -4.60
C GLN A 102 3.52 14.81 -4.88
N LEU A 103 3.29 16.01 -4.35
CA LEU A 103 4.21 17.14 -4.53
C LEU A 103 5.57 16.88 -3.87
N TYR A 104 5.58 16.31 -2.67
CA TYR A 104 6.81 16.00 -1.96
C TYR A 104 7.61 14.90 -2.66
N GLN A 105 6.94 13.88 -3.20
CA GLN A 105 7.57 12.85 -4.02
C GLN A 105 8.22 13.43 -5.28
N GLN A 106 7.54 14.35 -5.99
CA GLN A 106 8.13 15.02 -7.15
C GLN A 106 9.35 15.89 -6.77
N TYR A 107 9.29 16.56 -5.61
CA TYR A 107 10.43 17.27 -5.06
C TYR A 107 11.61 16.34 -4.77
N GLU A 108 11.39 15.20 -4.13
CA GLU A 108 12.43 14.21 -3.85
C GLU A 108 13.06 13.67 -5.17
N LEU A 109 12.24 13.33 -6.17
CA LEU A 109 12.73 12.90 -7.50
C LEU A 109 13.58 13.97 -8.21
N LEU A 110 13.20 15.24 -8.06
CA LEU A 110 13.94 16.36 -8.63
C LEU A 110 15.28 16.55 -7.91
N THR A 111 15.27 16.54 -6.58
CA THR A 111 16.49 16.70 -5.78
C THR A 111 17.46 15.54 -5.97
N ASP A 112 16.98 14.30 -6.08
CA ASP A 112 17.81 13.13 -6.36
C ASP A 112 18.54 13.23 -7.72
N ARG A 113 17.89 13.82 -8.71
CA ARG A 113 18.47 14.00 -10.06
C ARG A 113 19.66 14.98 -10.06
N TYR A 114 19.66 15.98 -9.17
CA TYR A 114 20.61 17.08 -9.20
C TYR A 114 21.55 17.16 -7.98
N SER A 115 21.34 16.33 -6.95
CA SER A 115 22.26 16.24 -5.81
C SER A 115 23.48 15.39 -6.18
N ALA A 116 24.61 16.04 -6.40
CA ALA A 116 25.90 15.39 -6.71
C ALA A 116 26.51 14.62 -5.52
N ALA A 117 25.92 14.68 -4.34
CA ALA A 117 26.39 14.02 -3.14
C ALA A 117 25.23 13.22 -2.53
N GLY A 118 25.12 11.94 -2.78
CA GLY A 118 24.20 10.94 -2.25
C GLY A 118 23.77 11.03 -0.76
N SER A 119 23.35 12.21 -0.29
CA SER A 119 23.00 12.47 1.11
C SER A 119 21.52 12.24 1.41
N PHE A 120 20.66 12.04 0.40
CA PHE A 120 19.25 11.75 0.63
C PHE A 120 19.02 10.24 0.70
N LYS A 121 18.33 9.80 1.75
CA LYS A 121 17.83 8.43 1.82
C LYS A 121 16.82 8.20 0.71
N ARG A 122 17.09 7.26 -0.16
CA ARG A 122 16.09 6.78 -1.12
C ARG A 122 14.95 6.13 -0.36
N LYS A 123 13.72 6.56 -0.63
CA LYS A 123 12.52 5.99 -0.01
C LYS A 123 11.77 5.15 -1.03
N PHE A 124 11.30 4.01 -0.57
CA PHE A 124 10.46 3.13 -1.37
C PHE A 124 9.57 2.32 -0.43
N GLY A 125 8.27 2.30 -0.70
CA GLY A 125 7.30 1.55 0.09
C GLY A 125 6.35 0.78 -0.80
N ILE A 126 6.08 -0.47 -0.42
CA ILE A 126 5.04 -1.29 -1.02
C ILE A 126 4.12 -1.83 0.06
N SER A 127 2.85 -2.03 -0.29
CA SER A 127 1.87 -2.76 0.52
C SER A 127 1.34 -3.94 -0.26
N THR A 128 1.19 -5.09 0.36
CA THR A 128 0.82 -6.32 -0.33
C THR A 128 -0.05 -7.20 0.56
N GLN A 129 -0.95 -7.97 -0.03
CA GLN A 129 -1.47 -9.16 0.62
C GLN A 129 -0.31 -10.12 0.93
N HIS A 130 -0.55 -11.20 1.68
CA HIS A 130 0.51 -12.08 2.17
C HIS A 130 1.10 -12.98 1.08
N TYR A 131 1.87 -12.39 0.15
CA TYR A 131 2.53 -13.09 -0.96
C TYR A 131 4.04 -13.23 -0.76
N SER A 132 4.54 -14.46 -0.61
CA SER A 132 5.99 -14.73 -0.47
C SER A 132 6.81 -14.28 -1.68
N PHE A 133 6.27 -14.36 -2.89
CA PHE A 133 6.94 -13.89 -4.10
C PHE A 133 7.13 -12.36 -4.11
N ALA A 134 6.19 -11.60 -3.51
CA ALA A 134 6.32 -10.15 -3.37
C ALA A 134 7.48 -9.79 -2.44
N VAL A 135 7.64 -10.54 -1.35
CA VAL A 135 8.78 -10.41 -0.42
C VAL A 135 10.08 -10.78 -1.12
N LYS A 136 10.11 -11.87 -1.90
CA LYS A 136 11.30 -12.29 -2.67
C LYS A 136 11.74 -11.21 -3.64
N ALA A 137 10.82 -10.66 -4.43
CA ALA A 137 11.12 -9.57 -5.36
C ALA A 137 11.62 -8.31 -4.63
N PHE A 138 11.10 -8.03 -3.43
CA PHE A 138 11.57 -6.92 -2.60
C PHE A 138 13.03 -7.15 -2.13
N VAL A 139 13.37 -8.36 -1.71
CA VAL A 139 14.74 -8.73 -1.34
C VAL A 139 15.70 -8.49 -2.51
N GLU A 140 15.35 -8.92 -3.73
CA GLU A 140 16.19 -8.71 -4.92
C GLU A 140 16.33 -7.20 -5.25
N THR A 141 15.26 -6.44 -5.07
CA THR A 141 15.31 -4.98 -5.23
C THR A 141 16.25 -4.34 -4.20
N VAL A 142 16.16 -4.72 -2.92
CA VAL A 142 17.07 -4.22 -1.87
C VAL A 142 18.52 -4.56 -2.17
N LYS A 143 18.81 -5.77 -2.62
CA LYS A 143 20.20 -6.19 -3.01
C LYS A 143 20.79 -5.28 -4.09
N LYS A 144 19.99 -4.88 -5.08
CA LYS A 144 20.41 -3.97 -6.15
C LYS A 144 20.81 -2.58 -5.62
N TYR A 145 20.18 -2.11 -4.55
CA TYR A 145 20.40 -0.79 -3.97
C TYR A 145 21.24 -0.80 -2.68
N GLY A 146 21.75 -1.95 -2.27
CA GLY A 146 22.37 -2.19 -0.96
C GLY A 146 23.61 -1.36 -0.61
N ALA A 147 24.26 -0.70 -1.58
CA ALA A 147 25.40 0.20 -1.35
C ALA A 147 24.99 1.67 -1.15
N THR A 148 23.69 2.00 -1.18
CA THR A 148 23.18 3.36 -1.09
C THR A 148 22.46 3.60 0.23
N ASN A 149 22.33 4.87 0.64
CA ASN A 149 21.54 5.23 1.81
C ASN A 149 20.04 5.13 1.45
N PHE A 150 19.29 4.22 2.07
CA PHE A 150 17.88 3.98 1.76
C PHE A 150 17.00 3.78 3.00
N GLU A 151 15.70 3.98 2.81
CA GLU A 151 14.64 3.68 3.77
C GLU A 151 13.50 2.99 3.00
N PHE A 152 13.55 1.66 2.94
CA PHE A 152 12.57 0.86 2.21
C PHE A 152 11.62 0.17 3.17
N ALA A 153 10.36 0.04 2.77
CA ALA A 153 9.33 -0.61 3.56
C ALA A 153 8.50 -1.57 2.71
N ILE A 154 8.32 -2.79 3.21
CA ILE A 154 7.31 -3.72 2.73
C ILE A 154 6.30 -3.96 3.85
N ARG A 155 5.00 -3.90 3.51
CA ARG A 155 3.89 -4.08 4.43
C ARG A 155 3.01 -5.22 3.92
N GLU A 156 3.07 -6.37 4.58
CA GLU A 156 2.06 -7.40 4.40
C GLU A 156 0.87 -7.01 5.28
N THR A 157 -0.27 -6.75 4.64
CA THR A 157 -1.43 -6.16 5.35
C THR A 157 -2.74 -6.46 4.65
N LYS A 158 -3.86 -6.12 5.30
CA LYS A 158 -5.23 -6.35 4.86
C LYS A 158 -5.50 -5.72 3.50
N THR A 159 -6.35 -6.33 2.71
CA THR A 159 -6.68 -5.85 1.36
C THR A 159 -7.11 -4.38 1.33
N ILE A 160 -7.94 -3.95 2.29
CA ILE A 160 -8.38 -2.55 2.36
C ILE A 160 -7.21 -1.60 2.70
N GLU A 161 -6.26 -2.04 3.50
CA GLU A 161 -5.08 -1.26 3.86
C GLU A 161 -4.09 -1.17 2.69
N VAL A 162 -3.93 -2.25 1.90
CA VAL A 162 -3.16 -2.20 0.64
C VAL A 162 -3.69 -1.10 -0.27
N ILE A 163 -5.02 -1.05 -0.47
CA ILE A 163 -5.68 -0.04 -1.30
C ILE A 163 -5.49 1.37 -0.71
N SER A 164 -5.71 1.53 0.59
CA SER A 164 -5.58 2.80 1.29
C SER A 164 -4.14 3.33 1.29
N ASP A 165 -3.15 2.46 1.51
CA ASP A 165 -1.74 2.85 1.53
C ASP A 165 -1.28 3.39 0.17
N VAL A 166 -1.72 2.77 -0.93
CA VAL A 166 -1.41 3.26 -2.28
C VAL A 166 -2.23 4.50 -2.61
N GLY A 167 -3.51 4.53 -2.25
CA GLY A 167 -4.38 5.68 -2.45
C GLY A 167 -3.86 6.94 -1.77
N SER A 168 -3.32 6.82 -0.55
CA SER A 168 -2.73 7.90 0.23
C SER A 168 -1.23 8.13 -0.05
N LEU A 169 -0.62 7.40 -0.99
CA LEU A 169 0.82 7.45 -1.31
C LEU A 169 1.73 7.14 -0.10
N ARG A 170 1.27 6.38 0.87
CA ARG A 170 2.09 5.78 1.91
C ARG A 170 2.96 4.65 1.34
N SER A 171 2.42 3.95 0.33
CA SER A 171 3.14 2.99 -0.50
C SER A 171 3.04 3.42 -1.97
N GLU A 172 4.11 3.25 -2.73
CA GLU A 172 4.16 3.65 -4.13
C GLU A 172 3.36 2.72 -5.02
N LEU A 173 3.33 1.43 -4.64
CA LEU A 173 2.52 0.41 -5.29
C LEU A 173 2.00 -0.62 -4.28
N GLY A 174 0.97 -1.37 -4.68
CA GLY A 174 0.42 -2.46 -3.91
C GLY A 174 0.24 -3.71 -4.75
N ILE A 175 0.20 -4.89 -4.12
CA ILE A 175 -0.11 -6.16 -4.79
C ILE A 175 -1.33 -6.78 -4.13
N LEU A 176 -2.33 -7.11 -4.94
CA LEU A 176 -3.56 -7.79 -4.52
C LEU A 176 -4.11 -8.63 -5.66
N TYR A 177 -5.12 -9.46 -5.38
CA TYR A 177 -5.80 -10.22 -6.42
C TYR A 177 -7.24 -9.78 -6.62
N LYS A 178 -7.76 -10.12 -7.80
CA LYS A 178 -9.16 -10.12 -8.16
C LYS A 178 -9.60 -11.53 -8.54
N SER A 179 -10.83 -11.86 -8.24
CA SER A 179 -11.53 -13.05 -8.75
C SER A 179 -12.90 -12.64 -9.28
N ASP A 180 -13.63 -13.52 -9.91
CA ASP A 180 -14.99 -13.23 -10.36
C ASP A 180 -15.89 -12.82 -9.20
N TYR A 181 -15.65 -13.37 -8.01
CA TYR A 181 -16.42 -13.09 -6.80
C TYR A 181 -16.17 -11.67 -6.25
N ASN A 182 -14.91 -11.24 -6.12
CA ASN A 182 -14.56 -10.01 -5.45
C ASN A 182 -14.34 -8.81 -6.41
N ARG A 183 -14.21 -9.04 -7.72
CA ARG A 183 -13.85 -8.05 -8.74
C ARG A 183 -14.67 -6.77 -8.64
N ARG A 184 -15.99 -6.89 -8.52
CA ARG A 184 -16.89 -5.73 -8.47
C ARG A 184 -16.58 -4.80 -7.29
N ILE A 185 -16.31 -5.38 -6.12
CA ILE A 185 -16.03 -4.62 -4.89
C ILE A 185 -14.61 -4.02 -4.95
N ILE A 186 -13.62 -4.83 -5.37
CA ILE A 186 -12.24 -4.33 -5.51
C ILE A 186 -12.20 -3.20 -6.55
N ASP A 187 -12.80 -3.34 -7.73
CA ASP A 187 -12.82 -2.30 -8.75
C ASP A 187 -13.52 -1.02 -8.28
N LYS A 188 -14.56 -1.13 -7.44
CA LYS A 188 -15.20 0.03 -6.81
C LYS A 188 -14.22 0.74 -5.89
N LEU A 189 -13.55 0.01 -4.98
CA LEU A 189 -12.58 0.57 -4.04
C LEU A 189 -11.37 1.21 -4.76
N LEU A 190 -10.89 0.58 -5.84
CA LEU A 190 -9.80 1.14 -6.66
C LEU A 190 -10.22 2.49 -7.28
N ARG A 191 -11.43 2.58 -7.85
CA ARG A 191 -11.95 3.85 -8.39
C ARG A 191 -12.09 4.93 -7.34
N GLU A 192 -12.62 4.59 -6.15
CA GLU A 192 -12.80 5.53 -5.04
C GLU A 192 -11.48 6.07 -4.49
N ASN A 193 -10.38 5.34 -4.69
CA ASN A 193 -9.03 5.74 -4.28
C ASN A 193 -8.15 6.22 -5.43
N ASP A 194 -8.70 6.43 -6.62
CA ASP A 194 -7.97 6.83 -7.85
C ASP A 194 -6.79 5.92 -8.18
N LEU A 195 -7.04 4.62 -8.21
CA LEU A 195 -6.03 3.60 -8.49
C LEU A 195 -6.26 2.91 -9.83
N ASP A 196 -5.18 2.56 -10.51
CA ASP A 196 -5.15 1.67 -11.65
C ASP A 196 -4.61 0.30 -11.24
N PHE A 197 -5.18 -0.75 -11.84
CA PHE A 197 -4.77 -2.14 -11.64
C PHE A 197 -4.12 -2.67 -12.91
N PHE A 198 -2.95 -3.30 -12.75
CA PHE A 198 -2.19 -3.93 -13.83
C PHE A 198 -2.01 -5.42 -13.51
N PRO A 199 -2.53 -6.33 -14.37
CA PRO A 199 -2.41 -7.76 -14.14
C PRO A 199 -0.95 -8.22 -14.26
N LEU A 200 -0.57 -9.19 -13.42
CA LEU A 200 0.73 -9.85 -13.42
C LEU A 200 0.61 -11.31 -13.85
N ILE A 201 -0.33 -12.05 -13.26
CA ILE A 201 -0.52 -13.47 -13.52
C ILE A 201 -1.95 -13.91 -13.19
N ASN A 202 -2.46 -14.89 -13.93
CA ASN A 202 -3.68 -15.61 -13.59
C ASN A 202 -3.31 -17.00 -13.04
N CYS A 203 -3.82 -17.34 -11.88
CA CYS A 203 -3.58 -18.60 -11.18
C CYS A 203 -4.88 -19.33 -10.94
N ARG A 204 -4.82 -20.67 -10.88
CA ARG A 204 -5.90 -21.48 -10.31
C ARG A 204 -5.78 -21.53 -8.79
N ALA A 205 -6.81 -22.02 -8.13
CA ALA A 205 -6.76 -22.28 -6.69
C ALA A 205 -5.91 -23.49 -6.36
N TYR A 206 -5.16 -23.37 -5.29
CA TYR A 206 -4.38 -24.44 -4.67
C TYR A 206 -4.69 -24.51 -3.19
N VAL A 207 -4.52 -25.69 -2.62
CA VAL A 207 -4.56 -25.94 -1.18
C VAL A 207 -3.14 -25.89 -0.65
N TYR A 208 -2.83 -24.93 0.22
CA TYR A 208 -1.54 -24.79 0.86
C TYR A 208 -1.55 -25.44 2.22
N LEU A 209 -0.65 -26.39 2.43
CA LEU A 209 -0.57 -27.19 3.64
C LEU A 209 0.87 -27.65 3.89
N TRP A 210 1.14 -28.19 5.08
CA TRP A 210 2.46 -28.72 5.39
C TRP A 210 2.64 -30.14 4.79
N LYS A 211 3.88 -30.49 4.49
CA LYS A 211 4.25 -31.71 3.72
C LYS A 211 3.83 -33.03 4.36
N ASN A 212 3.61 -33.07 5.69
CA ASN A 212 3.13 -34.27 6.39
C ASN A 212 1.64 -34.20 6.72
N HIS A 213 0.90 -33.27 6.11
CA HIS A 213 -0.56 -33.25 6.19
C HIS A 213 -1.14 -34.55 5.61
N PRO A 214 -2.22 -35.13 6.19
CA PRO A 214 -2.81 -36.37 5.68
C PRO A 214 -3.21 -36.35 4.20
N LEU A 215 -3.47 -35.18 3.64
CA LEU A 215 -3.81 -34.97 2.22
C LEU A 215 -2.62 -34.54 1.35
N ALA A 216 -1.40 -34.54 1.88
CA ALA A 216 -0.24 -34.00 1.16
C ALA A 216 0.16 -34.77 -0.10
N GLU A 217 -0.16 -36.08 -0.17
CA GLU A 217 0.17 -36.95 -1.30
C GLU A 217 -0.95 -36.99 -2.38
N GLU A 218 -2.08 -36.29 -2.15
CA GLU A 218 -3.16 -36.21 -3.11
C GLU A 218 -2.73 -35.43 -4.36
N SER A 219 -3.18 -35.89 -5.54
CA SER A 219 -2.96 -35.18 -6.80
C SER A 219 -3.79 -33.90 -6.95
N SER A 220 -4.94 -33.85 -6.26
CA SER A 220 -5.81 -32.69 -6.12
C SER A 220 -6.74 -32.87 -4.90
N ILE A 221 -7.14 -31.78 -4.26
CA ILE A 221 -7.94 -31.82 -3.03
C ILE A 221 -9.24 -31.03 -3.22
N SER A 222 -10.38 -31.66 -2.87
CA SER A 222 -11.72 -31.06 -2.90
C SER A 222 -12.09 -30.40 -1.56
N LEU A 223 -13.12 -29.54 -1.54
CA LEU A 223 -13.66 -28.98 -0.30
C LEU A 223 -14.18 -30.05 0.66
N GLU A 224 -14.75 -31.14 0.14
CA GLU A 224 -15.25 -32.23 0.98
C GLU A 224 -14.14 -32.92 1.77
N GLN A 225 -12.97 -33.16 1.16
CA GLN A 225 -11.80 -33.73 1.83
C GLN A 225 -11.24 -32.78 2.90
N LEU A 226 -11.46 -31.47 2.78
CA LEU A 226 -10.97 -30.45 3.69
C LEU A 226 -11.85 -30.22 4.92
N ARG A 227 -13.07 -30.78 4.97
CA ARG A 227 -14.06 -30.53 6.03
C ARG A 227 -13.59 -30.85 7.44
N ASP A 228 -12.74 -31.86 7.59
CA ASP A 228 -12.25 -32.30 8.88
C ASP A 228 -11.03 -31.49 9.39
N TYR A 229 -10.51 -30.58 8.58
CA TYR A 229 -9.34 -29.78 8.89
C TYR A 229 -9.69 -28.29 9.02
N PRO A 230 -9.04 -27.54 9.94
CA PRO A 230 -9.31 -26.13 10.09
C PRO A 230 -8.77 -25.31 8.90
N ARG A 231 -9.67 -24.51 8.30
CA ARG A 231 -9.27 -23.49 7.35
C ARG A 231 -8.57 -22.34 8.06
N LEU A 232 -7.39 -21.98 7.59
CA LEU A 232 -6.66 -20.82 8.07
C LEU A 232 -6.85 -19.65 7.11
N SER A 233 -7.10 -18.46 7.65
CA SER A 233 -7.29 -17.24 6.88
C SER A 233 -6.63 -16.04 7.55
N PHE A 234 -6.34 -15.00 6.77
CA PHE A 234 -5.84 -13.74 7.31
C PHE A 234 -6.98 -12.84 7.77
N GLU A 235 -6.78 -12.17 8.91
CA GLU A 235 -7.75 -11.23 9.47
C GLU A 235 -7.92 -10.01 8.56
N GLN A 236 -9.17 -9.67 8.19
CA GLN A 236 -9.48 -8.50 7.37
C GLN A 236 -10.06 -7.31 8.15
N GLY A 237 -10.03 -7.35 9.49
CA GLY A 237 -10.47 -6.27 10.38
C GLY A 237 -11.96 -6.30 10.72
N SER A 238 -12.44 -5.23 11.37
CA SER A 238 -13.82 -5.14 11.90
C SER A 238 -14.91 -5.07 10.82
N GLN A 239 -14.56 -4.73 9.59
CA GLN A 239 -15.42 -4.84 8.41
C GLN A 239 -15.08 -6.10 7.62
N SER A 240 -15.05 -7.23 8.27
CA SER A 240 -14.73 -8.55 7.72
C SER A 240 -15.68 -8.92 6.58
N SER A 241 -15.47 -8.28 5.42
CA SER A 241 -16.19 -8.61 4.20
C SER A 241 -15.45 -9.77 3.51
N VAL A 242 -16.15 -10.86 3.24
CA VAL A 242 -15.66 -11.99 2.46
C VAL A 242 -15.05 -11.58 1.10
N TYR A 243 -15.49 -10.42 0.56
CA TYR A 243 -14.94 -9.84 -0.66
C TYR A 243 -13.52 -9.26 -0.50
N LEU A 244 -13.05 -9.04 0.73
CA LEU A 244 -11.71 -8.54 1.03
C LEU A 244 -10.76 -9.64 1.50
N ALA A 245 -11.24 -10.88 1.61
CA ALA A 245 -10.41 -12.01 1.99
C ALA A 245 -9.25 -12.20 1.00
N GLU A 246 -8.11 -12.63 1.51
CA GLU A 246 -6.92 -12.93 0.71
C GLU A 246 -6.96 -14.35 0.14
N GLU A 247 -7.77 -15.20 0.73
CA GLU A 247 -8.00 -16.56 0.30
C GLU A 247 -9.15 -16.61 -0.69
N ILE A 248 -8.96 -17.38 -1.75
CA ILE A 248 -10.02 -17.67 -2.72
C ILE A 248 -11.06 -18.60 -2.10
N LEU A 249 -12.27 -18.60 -2.65
CA LEU A 249 -13.43 -19.36 -2.14
C LEU A 249 -13.86 -18.96 -0.72
N SER A 250 -13.62 -17.73 -0.34
CA SER A 250 -13.98 -17.22 1.01
C SER A 250 -15.49 -17.10 1.23
N GLU A 251 -16.29 -17.15 0.17
CA GLU A 251 -17.76 -17.17 0.19
C GLU A 251 -18.36 -18.49 0.66
N ASN A 252 -17.59 -19.58 0.65
CA ASN A 252 -18.07 -20.86 1.11
C ASN A 252 -18.16 -20.95 2.64
N GLU A 253 -19.05 -21.82 3.12
CA GLU A 253 -19.13 -22.15 4.54
C GLU A 253 -18.08 -23.21 4.91
N TYR A 254 -17.31 -22.91 5.96
CA TYR A 254 -16.28 -23.78 6.49
C TYR A 254 -16.62 -24.16 7.93
N PRO A 255 -16.71 -25.48 8.26
CA PRO A 255 -17.04 -25.91 9.61
C PRO A 255 -16.06 -25.43 10.68
N GLN A 256 -14.79 -25.29 10.32
CA GLN A 256 -13.72 -24.84 11.20
C GLN A 256 -12.90 -23.74 10.51
N THR A 257 -12.82 -22.58 11.13
CA THR A 257 -12.00 -21.45 10.62
C THR A 257 -11.20 -20.85 11.76
N ILE A 258 -9.92 -20.62 11.51
CA ILE A 258 -9.02 -19.89 12.42
C ILE A 258 -8.43 -18.71 11.63
N THR A 259 -8.53 -17.53 12.21
CA THR A 259 -7.92 -16.32 11.63
C THR A 259 -6.62 -15.98 12.34
N ALA A 260 -5.61 -15.64 11.55
CA ALA A 260 -4.31 -15.12 12.00
C ALA A 260 -4.02 -13.79 11.32
N ASN A 261 -3.16 -12.99 11.90
CA ASN A 261 -2.80 -11.67 11.36
C ASN A 261 -1.35 -11.60 10.87
N ASP A 262 -0.64 -12.72 10.91
CA ASP A 262 0.71 -12.83 10.36
C ASP A 262 0.98 -14.25 9.82
N ARG A 263 1.93 -14.30 8.87
CA ARG A 263 2.32 -15.53 8.17
C ARG A 263 2.97 -16.56 9.11
N ALA A 264 3.80 -16.15 10.05
CA ALA A 264 4.50 -17.08 10.93
C ALA A 264 3.52 -17.85 11.82
N THR A 265 2.54 -17.15 12.38
CA THR A 265 1.44 -17.76 13.15
C THR A 265 0.64 -18.72 12.27
N GLN A 266 0.29 -18.33 11.03
CA GLN A 266 -0.46 -19.20 10.12
C GLN A 266 0.30 -20.49 9.79
N LEU A 267 1.61 -20.42 9.49
CA LEU A 267 2.44 -21.59 9.21
C LEU A 267 2.55 -22.51 10.43
N ASN A 268 2.68 -21.97 11.65
CA ASN A 268 2.68 -22.75 12.87
C ASN A 268 1.35 -23.49 13.11
N LEU A 269 0.22 -22.85 12.80
CA LEU A 269 -1.09 -23.48 12.90
C LEU A 269 -1.29 -24.58 11.85
N MET A 270 -0.74 -24.41 10.62
CA MET A 270 -0.72 -25.49 9.62
C MET A 270 -0.04 -26.75 10.16
N VAL A 271 1.12 -26.61 10.77
CA VAL A 271 1.85 -27.75 11.33
C VAL A 271 1.16 -28.31 12.58
N GLY A 272 0.72 -27.45 13.50
CA GLY A 272 0.22 -27.88 14.80
C GLY A 272 -1.18 -28.48 14.77
N LEU A 273 -2.01 -28.11 13.77
CA LEU A 273 -3.42 -28.49 13.70
C LEU A 273 -3.81 -29.21 12.40
N ASN A 274 -2.86 -29.53 11.52
CA ASN A 274 -3.14 -29.94 10.15
C ASN A 274 -4.07 -28.95 9.44
N GLY A 275 -3.87 -27.65 9.68
CA GLY A 275 -4.64 -26.61 9.02
C GLY A 275 -4.21 -26.39 7.56
N TYR A 276 -5.08 -25.79 6.79
CA TYR A 276 -4.81 -25.44 5.39
C TYR A 276 -5.27 -24.02 5.07
N THR A 277 -4.75 -23.47 3.98
CA THR A 277 -5.32 -22.26 3.37
C THR A 277 -5.46 -22.42 1.86
N LEU A 278 -6.37 -21.65 1.25
CA LEU A 278 -6.58 -21.64 -0.20
C LEU A 278 -5.80 -20.44 -0.78
N CYS A 279 -4.96 -20.71 -1.78
CA CYS A 279 -4.01 -19.72 -2.29
C CYS A 279 -3.81 -19.85 -3.82
N SER A 280 -2.95 -19.01 -4.36
CA SER A 280 -2.55 -18.99 -5.79
C SER A 280 -1.63 -20.14 -6.20
N GLY A 281 -1.13 -20.94 -5.28
CA GLY A 281 -0.09 -21.94 -5.55
C GLY A 281 1.32 -21.38 -5.73
N ILE A 282 1.49 -20.08 -5.74
CA ILE A 282 2.81 -19.43 -5.88
C ILE A 282 3.49 -19.36 -4.51
N ILE A 283 4.39 -20.30 -4.26
CA ILE A 283 5.12 -20.43 -2.99
C ILE A 283 6.59 -20.17 -3.24
N CYS A 284 7.19 -19.31 -2.42
CA CYS A 284 8.64 -19.12 -2.40
C CYS A 284 9.25 -20.05 -1.34
N GLU A 285 9.74 -21.23 -1.75
CA GLU A 285 10.35 -22.21 -0.87
C GLU A 285 11.58 -21.66 -0.13
N GLU A 286 12.39 -20.81 -0.79
CA GLU A 286 13.54 -20.17 -0.16
C GLU A 286 13.18 -19.35 1.09
N LEU A 287 11.97 -18.76 1.12
CA LEU A 287 11.53 -17.92 2.25
C LEU A 287 10.62 -18.65 3.22
N ASN A 288 9.78 -19.56 2.74
CA ASN A 288 8.81 -20.30 3.55
C ASN A 288 9.35 -21.65 4.07
N GLY A 289 10.47 -22.11 3.50
CA GLY A 289 11.06 -23.42 3.78
C GLY A 289 10.38 -24.56 3.00
N GLU A 290 11.08 -25.68 2.89
CA GLU A 290 10.68 -26.88 2.14
C GLU A 290 9.61 -27.74 2.86
N ASN A 291 9.06 -27.26 3.97
CA ASN A 291 8.09 -27.99 4.78
C ASN A 291 6.64 -27.78 4.37
N PHE A 292 6.39 -26.94 3.38
CA PHE A 292 5.06 -26.57 2.93
C PHE A 292 4.91 -26.82 1.43
N ILE A 293 3.74 -27.29 1.02
CA ILE A 293 3.42 -27.62 -0.37
C ILE A 293 2.08 -27.01 -0.79
N ALA A 294 1.91 -26.81 -2.07
CA ALA A 294 0.64 -26.44 -2.68
C ALA A 294 0.14 -27.59 -3.55
N VAL A 295 -1.02 -28.13 -3.22
CA VAL A 295 -1.71 -29.18 -3.98
C VAL A 295 -2.83 -28.52 -4.79
N PRO A 296 -3.02 -28.87 -6.07
CA PRO A 296 -4.10 -28.32 -6.89
C PRO A 296 -5.47 -28.49 -6.22
N PHE A 297 -6.28 -27.44 -6.22
CA PHE A 297 -7.66 -27.52 -5.77
C PHE A 297 -8.50 -28.26 -6.82
N LYS A 298 -9.31 -29.21 -6.39
CA LYS A 298 -10.23 -29.95 -7.25
C LYS A 298 -11.55 -29.21 -7.38
N GLU A 299 -11.78 -28.60 -8.54
CA GLU A 299 -13.04 -27.95 -8.85
C GLU A 299 -14.20 -28.97 -8.94
N ASP A 300 -15.39 -28.53 -8.58
CA ASP A 300 -16.65 -29.28 -8.68
C ASP A 300 -17.75 -28.42 -9.33
N GLU A 301 -18.99 -28.90 -9.35
CA GLU A 301 -20.11 -28.17 -9.97
C GLU A 301 -20.44 -26.85 -9.28
N SER A 302 -20.21 -26.75 -7.98
CA SER A 302 -20.48 -25.56 -7.17
C SER A 302 -19.31 -24.55 -7.17
N ASN A 303 -18.10 -25.02 -7.51
CA ASN A 303 -16.85 -24.24 -7.47
C ASN A 303 -16.09 -24.37 -8.79
N ARG A 304 -16.65 -23.82 -9.87
CA ARG A 304 -16.05 -23.84 -11.21
C ARG A 304 -15.29 -22.55 -11.48
N ASN A 305 -14.23 -22.64 -12.28
CA ASN A 305 -13.40 -21.50 -12.74
C ASN A 305 -12.82 -20.68 -11.60
N VAL A 306 -12.30 -21.35 -10.59
CA VAL A 306 -11.73 -20.72 -9.41
C VAL A 306 -10.36 -20.14 -9.75
N THR A 307 -10.36 -18.91 -10.24
CA THR A 307 -9.15 -18.20 -10.70
C THR A 307 -8.89 -16.92 -9.91
N MET A 308 -7.61 -16.65 -9.69
CA MET A 308 -7.07 -15.43 -9.08
C MET A 308 -6.30 -14.65 -10.14
N GLU A 309 -6.73 -13.44 -10.46
CA GLU A 309 -5.96 -12.49 -11.25
C GLU A 309 -5.14 -11.64 -10.28
N ILE A 310 -3.89 -12.02 -10.04
CA ILE A 310 -2.96 -11.24 -9.21
C ILE A 310 -2.38 -10.11 -10.05
N GLY A 311 -2.35 -8.91 -9.47
CA GLY A 311 -1.82 -7.72 -10.13
C GLY A 311 -1.29 -6.70 -9.14
N TYR A 312 -0.69 -5.64 -9.69
CA TYR A 312 -0.27 -4.52 -8.89
C TYR A 312 -1.17 -3.30 -9.12
N ILE A 313 -1.29 -2.47 -8.10
CA ILE A 313 -2.04 -1.22 -8.12
C ILE A 313 -1.11 -0.04 -7.90
N VAL A 314 -1.41 1.07 -8.57
CA VAL A 314 -0.68 2.35 -8.46
C VAL A 314 -1.65 3.51 -8.46
N LYS A 315 -1.24 4.64 -7.91
CA LYS A 315 -2.04 5.89 -7.97
C LYS A 315 -2.09 6.40 -9.41
N LYS A 316 -3.29 6.75 -9.90
CA LYS A 316 -3.47 7.34 -11.24
C LYS A 316 -2.63 8.57 -11.40
N HIS A 317 -2.12 8.76 -12.60
CA HIS A 317 -1.29 9.90 -12.98
C HIS A 317 0.01 10.07 -12.18
N SER A 318 0.35 9.14 -11.26
CA SER A 318 1.66 9.14 -10.61
C SER A 318 2.73 8.54 -11.54
N ARG A 319 3.95 9.06 -11.45
CA ARG A 319 5.11 8.45 -12.11
C ARG A 319 5.78 7.51 -11.11
N LEU A 320 5.98 6.28 -11.52
CA LEU A 320 6.75 5.33 -10.74
C LEU A 320 8.23 5.76 -10.66
N SER A 321 8.81 5.60 -9.48
CA SER A 321 10.26 5.72 -9.31
C SER A 321 11.00 4.61 -10.06
N SER A 322 12.30 4.80 -10.30
CA SER A 322 13.14 3.74 -10.88
C SER A 322 13.16 2.49 -10.00
N ILE A 323 13.05 2.66 -8.68
CA ILE A 323 13.04 1.56 -7.71
C ILE A 323 11.75 0.75 -7.85
N ALA A 324 10.60 1.42 -7.97
CA ALA A 324 9.31 0.77 -8.20
C ALA A 324 9.29 0.01 -9.54
N ALA A 325 9.86 0.59 -10.60
CA ALA A 325 9.98 -0.07 -11.89
C ALA A 325 10.86 -1.34 -11.80
N ASP A 326 12.01 -1.25 -11.13
CA ASP A 326 12.89 -2.41 -10.89
C ASP A 326 12.18 -3.49 -10.05
N TYR A 327 11.42 -3.09 -9.04
CA TYR A 327 10.64 -4.03 -8.24
C TYR A 327 9.60 -4.78 -9.08
N ILE A 328 8.85 -4.07 -9.94
CA ILE A 328 7.87 -4.69 -10.85
C ILE A 328 8.56 -5.69 -11.79
N GLU A 329 9.72 -5.35 -12.33
CA GLU A 329 10.48 -6.27 -13.18
C GLU A 329 10.97 -7.50 -12.41
N ASN A 330 11.43 -7.35 -11.16
CA ASN A 330 11.80 -8.47 -10.31
C ASN A 330 10.60 -9.39 -10.01
N VAL A 331 9.40 -8.82 -9.77
CA VAL A 331 8.15 -9.59 -9.62
C VAL A 331 7.84 -10.37 -10.89
N LYS A 332 7.84 -9.71 -12.05
CA LYS A 332 7.57 -10.34 -13.35
C LYS A 332 8.57 -11.46 -13.67
N GLU A 333 9.86 -11.22 -13.40
CA GLU A 333 10.89 -12.22 -13.64
C GLU A 333 10.68 -13.46 -12.76
N TYR A 334 10.38 -13.27 -11.48
CA TYR A 334 10.03 -14.38 -10.60
C TYR A 334 8.83 -15.18 -11.13
N LEU A 335 7.77 -14.48 -11.53
CA LEU A 335 6.53 -15.11 -11.98
C LEU A 335 6.65 -15.86 -13.34
N LYS A 336 7.63 -15.53 -14.20
CA LYS A 336 7.88 -16.27 -15.44
C LYS A 336 8.29 -17.74 -15.20
N HIS A 337 8.89 -18.02 -14.07
CA HIS A 337 9.41 -19.35 -13.72
C HIS A 337 8.43 -20.17 -12.90
N VAL A 338 7.30 -19.61 -12.54
CA VAL A 338 6.25 -20.29 -11.75
C VAL A 338 5.33 -21.08 -12.69
N LYS A 339 5.11 -22.33 -12.35
CA LYS A 339 4.13 -23.21 -13.03
C LYS A 339 2.88 -23.30 -12.14
N VAL A 340 1.86 -22.52 -12.42
CA VAL A 340 0.56 -22.52 -11.74
C VAL A 340 -0.58 -22.57 -12.74
#